data_eb6f2e01b862c98d15bea768b9f59f56
#
_entry.id   eb6f2e01b862c98d15bea768b9f59f56
#
_cell.length_a   1.000
_cell.length_b   1.000
_cell.length_c   1.000
_cell.angle_alpha   90.00
_cell.angle_beta   90.00
_cell.angle_gamma   90.00
#
_symmetry.space_group_name_H-M   'P 1'
#
loop_
_entity.id
_entity.type
_entity.pdbx_description
1 polymer ?
#
loop_
_entity_poly.entity_id
_entity_poly.type
_entity_poly.pdbx_seq_one_letter_code
_entity_poly.pdbx_strand_id
1 'polypeptide(L)'
;MKIDHIAIVVKYADEAARTYRDMFGFEVTSTMEIPGGEAKVVNISRDDIILELFEPLKEGGRFDFSSFLRKTGGGLHHISFTTGDIEGDFKKLKSQGRKLHSEAPEVLPFGKMCFVEAGDEGVLIEIMEKNR
;
A
#
# COMPACT_ATOMS: atom_id res chain seq x y z
N MET A 1 -11.97 -12.06 2.85
CA MET A 1 -11.10 -10.91 2.57
C MET A 1 -10.84 -10.15 3.86
N LYS A 2 -9.61 -9.76 4.09
CA LYS A 2 -9.19 -9.02 5.31
C LYS A 2 -8.37 -7.82 4.91
N ILE A 3 -8.35 -6.78 5.76
CA ILE A 3 -7.37 -5.71 5.61
C ILE A 3 -6.01 -6.27 6.04
N ASP A 4 -5.03 -6.16 5.15
CA ASP A 4 -3.64 -6.55 5.45
C ASP A 4 -2.87 -5.37 6.04
N HIS A 5 -2.89 -4.24 5.37
CA HIS A 5 -2.23 -3.02 5.84
C HIS A 5 -2.85 -1.77 5.24
N ILE A 6 -2.50 -0.65 5.83
CA ILE A 6 -2.86 0.69 5.35
C ILE A 6 -1.57 1.42 5.03
N ALA A 7 -1.44 1.92 3.81
CA ALA A 7 -0.26 2.65 3.35
C ALA A 7 -0.47 4.15 3.46
N ILE A 8 0.46 4.81 4.12
CA ILE A 8 0.43 6.25 4.38
C ILE A 8 1.72 6.86 3.84
N VAL A 9 1.61 7.86 2.98
CA VAL A 9 2.76 8.63 2.52
C VAL A 9 3.05 9.73 3.52
N VAL A 10 4.31 9.81 3.96
CA VAL A 10 4.77 10.76 4.97
C VAL A 10 6.05 11.43 4.49
N LYS A 11 6.38 12.58 5.06
CA LYS A 11 7.61 13.29 4.71
C LYS A 11 8.84 12.58 5.28
N TYR A 12 8.76 12.14 6.54
CA TYR A 12 9.85 11.45 7.24
C TYR A 12 9.29 10.23 7.99
N ALA A 13 9.61 9.05 7.49
CA ALA A 13 9.02 7.80 8.00
C ALA A 13 9.44 7.49 9.45
N ASP A 14 10.69 7.74 9.82
CA ASP A 14 11.15 7.48 11.18
C ASP A 14 10.48 8.41 12.20
N GLU A 15 10.27 9.66 11.85
CA GLU A 15 9.55 10.61 12.70
C GLU A 15 8.08 10.23 12.84
N ALA A 16 7.43 9.83 11.74
CA ALA A 16 6.06 9.37 11.77
C ALA A 16 5.92 8.12 12.65
N ALA A 17 6.84 7.17 12.53
CA ALA A 17 6.85 5.97 13.37
C ALA A 17 6.93 6.31 14.86
N ARG A 18 7.80 7.27 15.22
CA ARG A 18 7.89 7.74 16.62
C ARG A 18 6.58 8.37 17.09
N THR A 19 5.93 9.14 16.24
CA THR A 19 4.64 9.76 16.58
C THR A 19 3.57 8.70 16.88
N TYR A 20 3.44 7.70 16.01
CA TYR A 20 2.48 6.61 16.25
C TYR A 20 2.83 5.78 17.47
N ARG A 21 4.12 5.57 17.74
CA ARG A 21 4.55 4.89 18.96
C ARG A 21 4.14 5.68 20.20
N ASP A 22 4.42 6.97 20.22
CA ASP A 22 4.16 7.82 21.36
C ASP A 22 2.66 8.02 21.61
N MET A 23 1.86 8.10 20.54
CA MET A 23 0.41 8.28 20.67
C MET A 23 -0.31 6.97 20.99
N PHE A 24 0.06 5.87 20.36
CA PHE A 24 -0.74 4.64 20.39
C PHE A 24 0.05 3.37 20.66
N GLY A 25 1.36 3.45 20.88
CA GLY A 25 2.15 2.27 21.20
C GLY A 25 2.48 1.38 19.99
N PHE A 26 2.47 1.93 18.78
CA PHE A 26 2.94 1.18 17.62
C PHE A 26 4.43 0.90 17.72
N GLU A 27 4.85 -0.27 17.22
CA GLU A 27 6.25 -0.66 17.18
C GLU A 27 6.70 -0.89 15.74
N VAL A 28 7.96 -0.54 15.44
CA VAL A 28 8.56 -0.79 14.13
C VAL A 28 8.82 -2.30 13.99
N THR A 29 8.30 -2.89 12.93
CA THR A 29 8.49 -4.32 12.63
C THR A 29 9.50 -4.53 11.51
N SER A 30 9.63 -3.60 10.57
CA SER A 30 10.63 -3.66 9.50
C SER A 30 10.87 -2.29 8.90
N THR A 31 12.04 -2.14 8.28
CA THR A 31 12.41 -0.96 7.50
C THR A 31 13.06 -1.46 6.23
N MET A 32 12.64 -0.95 5.07
CA MET A 32 13.17 -1.36 3.78
C MET A 32 13.01 -0.26 2.74
N GLU A 33 13.70 -0.39 1.63
CA GLU A 33 13.41 0.38 0.43
C GLU A 33 12.66 -0.51 -0.55
N ILE A 34 11.67 0.06 -1.23
CA ILE A 34 11.00 -0.69 -2.30
C ILE A 34 11.92 -0.82 -3.50
N PRO A 35 11.72 -1.86 -4.35
CA PRO A 35 12.53 -2.04 -5.55
C PRO A 35 12.53 -0.78 -6.42
N GLY A 36 13.71 -0.39 -6.92
CA GLY A 36 13.86 0.85 -7.68
C GLY A 36 14.16 2.08 -6.83
N GLY A 37 14.13 1.97 -5.50
CA GLY A 37 14.50 3.06 -4.61
C GLY A 37 13.52 4.24 -4.57
N GLU A 38 12.26 4.03 -4.95
CA GLU A 38 11.26 5.10 -4.96
C GLU A 38 10.93 5.61 -3.57
N ALA A 39 10.93 4.72 -2.58
CA ALA A 39 10.53 5.07 -1.23
C ALA A 39 11.20 4.18 -0.20
N LYS A 40 11.41 4.74 0.98
CA LYS A 40 11.73 4.01 2.20
C LYS A 40 10.41 3.66 2.86
N VAL A 41 10.25 2.42 3.27
CA VAL A 41 9.03 1.94 3.93
C VAL A 41 9.37 1.51 5.35
N VAL A 42 8.73 2.13 6.32
CA VAL A 42 8.81 1.71 7.72
C VAL A 42 7.46 1.10 8.07
N ASN A 43 7.48 -0.19 8.37
CA ASN A 43 6.29 -0.91 8.80
C ASN A 43 6.16 -0.83 10.32
N ILE A 44 5.00 -0.43 10.78
CA ILE A 44 4.69 -0.36 12.21
C ILE A 44 3.41 -1.14 12.49
N SER A 45 3.33 -1.73 13.66
CA SER A 45 2.14 -2.50 14.02
C SER A 45 1.77 -2.32 15.48
N ARG A 46 0.48 -2.47 15.72
CA ARG A 46 -0.09 -2.66 17.06
C ARG A 46 -1.33 -3.54 16.94
N ASP A 47 -1.41 -4.58 17.76
CA ASP A 47 -2.46 -5.58 17.67
C ASP A 47 -2.52 -6.15 16.23
N ASP A 48 -3.67 -6.13 15.58
CA ASP A 48 -3.84 -6.59 14.21
C ASP A 48 -3.70 -5.47 13.17
N ILE A 49 -3.29 -4.27 13.59
CA ILE A 49 -3.18 -3.12 12.71
C ILE A 49 -1.76 -2.99 12.20
N ILE A 50 -1.59 -2.96 10.89
CA ILE A 50 -0.31 -2.72 10.23
C ILE A 50 -0.43 -1.45 9.40
N LEU A 51 0.46 -0.49 9.68
CA LEU A 51 0.60 0.72 8.88
C LEU A 51 1.94 0.66 8.16
N GLU A 52 1.95 0.95 6.87
CA GLU A 52 3.18 1.08 6.09
C GLU A 52 3.42 2.56 5.81
N LEU A 53 4.49 3.10 6.35
CA LEU A 53 4.84 4.51 6.22
C LEU A 53 5.84 4.66 5.08
N PHE A 54 5.40 5.32 4.00
CA PHE A 54 6.21 5.51 2.78
C PHE A 54 6.81 6.91 2.78
N GLU A 55 8.14 6.98 2.79
CA GLU A 55 8.89 8.22 2.63
C GLU A 55 9.45 8.27 1.22
N PRO A 56 9.02 9.22 0.38
CA PRO A 56 9.55 9.31 -0.98
C PRO A 56 11.06 9.61 -0.97
N LEU A 57 11.82 8.86 -1.77
CA LEU A 57 13.28 9.04 -1.89
C LEU A 57 13.68 9.68 -3.21
N LYS A 58 12.84 9.61 -4.24
CA LYS A 58 13.13 10.19 -5.55
C LYS A 58 11.84 10.51 -6.30
N GLU A 59 11.99 11.31 -7.34
CA GLU A 59 10.87 11.64 -8.24
C GLU A 59 10.54 10.50 -9.17
N GLY A 60 9.26 10.44 -9.59
CA GLY A 60 8.79 9.48 -10.58
C GLY A 60 8.60 8.08 -10.03
N GLY A 61 8.67 7.09 -10.92
CA GLY A 61 8.40 5.70 -10.57
C GLY A 61 6.93 5.33 -10.72
N ARG A 62 6.62 4.09 -10.38
CA ARG A 62 5.28 3.52 -10.59
C ARG A 62 4.17 4.32 -9.89
N PHE A 63 4.37 4.68 -8.63
CA PHE A 63 3.37 5.38 -7.83
C PHE A 63 3.64 6.87 -7.69
N ASP A 64 4.84 7.30 -8.04
CA ASP A 64 5.28 8.69 -7.90
C ASP A 64 4.89 9.28 -6.54
N PHE A 65 5.39 8.67 -5.48
CA PHE A 65 5.10 9.09 -4.11
C PHE A 65 5.49 10.54 -3.84
N SER A 66 6.55 11.03 -4.50
CA SER A 66 6.98 12.42 -4.35
C SER A 66 5.90 13.40 -4.85
N SER A 67 5.28 13.10 -5.99
CA SER A 67 4.19 13.89 -6.53
C SER A 67 2.96 13.85 -5.60
N PHE A 68 2.64 12.66 -5.09
CA PHE A 68 1.55 12.49 -4.13
C PHE A 68 1.78 13.37 -2.90
N LEU A 69 2.98 13.33 -2.34
CA LEU A 69 3.34 14.14 -1.16
C LEU A 69 3.21 15.64 -1.43
N ARG A 70 3.69 16.11 -2.59
CA ARG A 70 3.59 17.53 -2.97
C ARG A 70 2.14 17.99 -3.13
N LYS A 71 1.32 17.16 -3.75
CA LYS A 71 -0.08 17.51 -4.07
C LYS A 71 -1.01 17.44 -2.86
N THR A 72 -0.78 16.50 -1.95
CA THR A 72 -1.69 16.23 -0.85
C THR A 72 -1.15 16.62 0.52
N GLY A 73 0.15 16.82 0.65
CA GLY A 73 0.81 16.99 1.95
C GLY A 73 1.05 15.67 2.68
N GLY A 74 0.78 14.55 2.03
CA GLY A 74 0.87 13.21 2.61
C GLY A 74 -0.51 12.67 3.01
N GLY A 75 -0.50 11.50 3.61
CA GLY A 75 -1.71 10.84 4.07
C GLY A 75 -1.98 9.50 3.41
N LEU A 76 -3.22 9.06 3.47
CA LEU A 76 -3.63 7.75 2.99
C LEU A 76 -3.37 7.61 1.49
N HIS A 77 -2.58 6.58 1.13
CA HIS A 77 -2.26 6.27 -0.26
C HIS A 77 -3.08 5.08 -0.77
N HIS A 78 -3.06 3.97 -0.03
CA HIS A 78 -3.86 2.81 -0.40
C HIS A 78 -4.20 1.96 0.82
N ILE A 79 -5.22 1.13 0.65
CA ILE A 79 -5.59 0.09 1.60
C ILE A 79 -5.35 -1.25 0.91
N SER A 80 -4.68 -2.17 1.58
CA SER A 80 -4.41 -3.50 1.07
C SER A 80 -5.30 -4.54 1.73
N PHE A 81 -5.92 -5.37 0.90
CA PHE A 81 -6.73 -6.49 1.35
C PHE A 81 -6.08 -7.80 0.93
N THR A 82 -6.17 -8.83 1.76
CA THR A 82 -5.80 -10.18 1.37
C THR A 82 -7.05 -10.96 0.95
N THR A 83 -6.88 -11.83 -0.03
CA THR A 83 -7.93 -12.71 -0.54
C THR A 83 -7.41 -14.13 -0.70
N GLY A 84 -8.32 -15.09 -0.75
CA GLY A 84 -7.99 -16.48 -1.07
C GLY A 84 -8.17 -16.84 -2.55
N ASP A 85 -8.67 -15.90 -3.37
CA ASP A 85 -8.91 -16.13 -4.80
C ASP A 85 -8.80 -14.84 -5.59
N ILE A 86 -7.57 -14.39 -5.82
CA ILE A 86 -7.34 -13.13 -6.55
C ILE A 86 -7.80 -13.22 -8.01
N GLU A 87 -7.71 -14.41 -8.63
CA GLU A 87 -8.15 -14.58 -10.02
C GLU A 87 -9.66 -14.34 -10.15
N GLY A 88 -10.43 -14.91 -9.22
CA GLY A 88 -11.88 -14.72 -9.18
C GLY A 88 -12.25 -13.27 -8.87
N ASP A 89 -11.59 -12.66 -7.89
CA ASP A 89 -11.83 -11.27 -7.53
C ASP A 89 -11.50 -10.34 -8.69
N PHE A 90 -10.39 -10.58 -9.39
CA PHE A 90 -9.98 -9.79 -10.54
C PHE A 90 -11.02 -9.85 -11.66
N LYS A 91 -11.49 -11.05 -11.99
CA LYS A 91 -12.53 -11.24 -13.01
C LYS A 91 -13.82 -10.50 -12.66
N LYS A 92 -14.22 -10.57 -11.40
CA LYS A 92 -15.41 -9.87 -10.91
C LYS A 92 -15.27 -8.36 -11.06
N LEU A 93 -14.16 -7.80 -10.63
CA LEU A 93 -13.89 -6.36 -10.74
C LEU A 93 -13.87 -5.91 -12.19
N LYS A 94 -13.24 -6.70 -13.07
CA LYS A 94 -13.21 -6.43 -14.50
C LYS A 94 -14.60 -6.44 -15.10
N SER A 95 -15.44 -7.42 -14.73
CA SER A 95 -16.83 -7.52 -15.21
C SER A 95 -17.69 -6.35 -14.75
N GLN A 96 -17.35 -5.72 -13.63
CA GLN A 96 -18.02 -4.53 -13.11
C GLN A 96 -17.55 -3.24 -13.76
N GLY A 97 -16.56 -3.30 -14.67
CA GLY A 97 -16.00 -2.13 -15.32
C GLY A 97 -15.09 -1.32 -14.43
N ARG A 98 -14.55 -1.92 -13.37
CA ARG A 98 -13.64 -1.22 -12.45
C ARG A 98 -12.29 -0.94 -13.12
N LYS A 99 -11.66 0.17 -12.71
CA LYS A 99 -10.37 0.59 -13.26
C LYS A 99 -9.23 -0.16 -12.57
N LEU A 100 -8.76 -1.19 -13.25
CA LEU A 100 -7.63 -2.01 -12.82
C LEU A 100 -6.34 -1.47 -13.42
N HIS A 101 -5.22 -1.58 -12.70
CA HIS A 101 -3.93 -1.05 -13.12
C HIS A 101 -3.10 -2.04 -13.94
N SER A 102 -3.62 -3.24 -14.19
CA SER A 102 -2.94 -4.26 -14.99
C SER A 102 -3.96 -5.12 -15.72
N GLU A 103 -3.50 -5.87 -16.73
CA GLU A 103 -4.35 -6.75 -17.53
C GLU A 103 -4.69 -8.06 -16.80
N ALA A 104 -3.88 -8.42 -15.82
CA ALA A 104 -4.03 -9.62 -15.00
C ALA A 104 -3.35 -9.39 -13.66
N PRO A 105 -3.64 -10.23 -12.64
CA PRO A 105 -2.91 -10.14 -11.39
C PRO A 105 -1.40 -10.28 -11.62
N GLU A 106 -0.62 -9.43 -10.98
CA GLU A 106 0.84 -9.42 -11.09
C GLU A 106 1.41 -10.51 -10.20
N VAL A 107 2.34 -11.30 -10.75
CA VAL A 107 3.01 -12.38 -10.01
C VAL A 107 4.28 -11.83 -9.37
N LEU A 108 4.41 -12.01 -8.06
CA LEU A 108 5.54 -11.55 -7.27
C LEU A 108 6.08 -12.70 -6.42
N PRO A 109 7.30 -12.58 -5.87
CA PRO A 109 7.87 -13.67 -5.06
C PRO A 109 7.00 -14.11 -3.88
N PHE A 110 6.23 -13.19 -3.28
CA PHE A 110 5.38 -13.49 -2.13
C PHE A 110 3.96 -13.93 -2.49
N GLY A 111 3.58 -13.86 -3.77
CA GLY A 111 2.22 -14.18 -4.21
C GLY A 111 1.80 -13.38 -5.41
N LYS A 112 0.52 -13.05 -5.48
CA LYS A 112 -0.05 -12.24 -6.57
C LYS A 112 -0.68 -10.98 -6.01
N MET A 113 -0.70 -9.91 -6.79
CA MET A 113 -1.38 -8.68 -6.41
C MET A 113 -2.02 -7.99 -7.61
N CYS A 114 -2.98 -7.13 -7.34
CA CYS A 114 -3.49 -6.18 -8.32
C CYS A 114 -3.89 -4.89 -7.61
N PHE A 115 -3.93 -3.80 -8.38
CA PHE A 115 -4.42 -2.51 -7.91
C PHE A 115 -5.68 -2.14 -8.66
N VAL A 116 -6.65 -1.58 -7.93
CA VAL A 116 -7.92 -1.12 -8.49
C VAL A 116 -8.31 0.20 -7.83
N GLU A 117 -8.93 1.09 -8.60
CA GLU A 117 -9.45 2.33 -8.06
C GLU A 117 -10.86 2.12 -7.51
N ALA A 118 -11.12 2.62 -6.31
CA ALA A 118 -12.39 2.41 -5.61
C ALA A 118 -13.45 3.46 -5.98
N GLY A 119 -13.41 3.98 -7.19
CA GLY A 119 -14.33 4.99 -7.70
C GLY A 119 -13.58 6.24 -8.14
N ASP A 120 -14.31 7.32 -8.49
CA ASP A 120 -13.72 8.52 -9.07
C ASP A 120 -12.84 9.31 -8.08
N GLU A 121 -13.20 9.28 -6.81
CA GLU A 121 -12.47 9.95 -5.73
C GLU A 121 -11.90 8.94 -4.75
N GLY A 122 -11.86 7.70 -5.17
CA GLY A 122 -11.54 6.60 -4.27
C GLY A 122 -10.09 6.52 -3.91
N VAL A 123 -9.87 5.85 -2.82
CA VAL A 123 -8.56 5.40 -2.37
C VAL A 123 -8.12 4.30 -3.33
N LEU A 124 -6.82 4.25 -3.63
CA LEU A 124 -6.27 3.11 -4.36
C LEU A 124 -6.37 1.86 -3.48
N ILE A 125 -6.84 0.78 -4.06
CA ILE A 125 -6.99 -0.49 -3.35
C ILE A 125 -5.98 -1.49 -3.91
N GLU A 126 -5.23 -2.12 -3.02
CA GLU A 126 -4.39 -3.26 -3.36
C GLU A 126 -5.10 -4.54 -2.92
N ILE A 127 -5.08 -5.56 -3.75
CA ILE A 127 -5.57 -6.89 -3.41
C ILE A 127 -4.40 -7.86 -3.57
N MET A 128 -4.15 -8.66 -2.54
CA MET A 128 -3.06 -9.62 -2.52
C MET A 128 -3.56 -11.02 -2.20
N GLU A 129 -3.01 -12.00 -2.90
CA GLU A 129 -3.11 -13.40 -2.51
C GLU A 129 -1.70 -13.90 -2.23
N LYS A 130 -1.42 -14.13 -0.96
CA LYS A 130 -0.10 -14.58 -0.52
C LYS A 130 0.13 -16.05 -0.84
N ASN A 131 1.37 -16.42 -1.13
CA ASN A 131 1.75 -17.83 -1.28
C ASN A 131 1.43 -18.56 0.02
N ARG A 132 1.01 -19.81 -0.13
CA ARG A 132 0.70 -20.68 1.00
C ARG A 132 1.97 -21.30 1.56
#